data_2f87241dd949129da352727658338bc0
#
_entry.id   2f87241dd949129da352727658338bc0
#
_cell.length_a   1.000
_cell.length_b   1.000
_cell.length_c   1.000
_cell.angle_alpha   90.00
_cell.angle_beta   90.00
_cell.angle_gamma   90.00
#
_symmetry.space_group_name_H-M   'P 1'
#
loop_
_entity.id
_entity.type
_entity.pdbx_description
1 polymer ?
#
loop_
_entity_poly.entity_id
_entity_poly.type
_entity_poly.pdbx_seq_one_letter_code
_entity_poly.pdbx_strand_id
1 'polypeptide(L)'
;TIVVGDSVRPLILHEKKVVDAEPENVGDGFPLSPLACVFILIGITCFVGWLQFKTRKIIWIWDLLLFGVQGLAGCVITFLVFFSTHPTVGSNWLILLLNPIPLIYLPVMVYRAIKGKKDYYHTINIVCLTSFMMIMPFIQQKFNVTVLPLALCLLICSANHVLLYYRQNNK
;
A
#
# COMPACT_ATOMS: atom_id res chain seq x y z
N THR A 1 -11.82 -11.05 -39.92
CA THR A 1 -12.55 -11.34 -41.17
C THR A 1 -14.04 -11.10 -40.93
N ILE A 2 -14.71 -10.51 -41.93
CA ILE A 2 -16.17 -10.36 -41.98
C ILE A 2 -16.71 -11.16 -43.15
N VAL A 3 -17.88 -11.73 -42.98
CA VAL A 3 -18.59 -12.42 -44.07
C VAL A 3 -19.58 -11.44 -44.67
N VAL A 4 -19.44 -11.18 -45.98
CA VAL A 4 -20.35 -10.30 -46.74
C VAL A 4 -20.86 -11.14 -47.91
N GLY A 5 -22.10 -11.66 -47.81
CA GLY A 5 -22.64 -12.64 -48.75
C GLY A 5 -21.82 -13.95 -48.73
N ASP A 6 -21.44 -14.48 -49.87
CA ASP A 6 -20.61 -15.70 -50.01
C ASP A 6 -19.09 -15.43 -49.94
N SER A 7 -18.66 -14.21 -49.68
CA SER A 7 -17.25 -13.85 -49.65
C SER A 7 -16.76 -13.52 -48.23
N VAL A 8 -15.62 -14.10 -47.86
CA VAL A 8 -14.90 -13.78 -46.63
C VAL A 8 -13.88 -12.68 -46.94
N ARG A 9 -14.01 -11.55 -46.31
CA ARG A 9 -13.06 -10.44 -46.47
C ARG A 9 -12.29 -10.18 -45.18
N PRO A 10 -11.00 -9.80 -45.25
CA PRO A 10 -10.27 -9.37 -44.06
C PRO A 10 -10.87 -8.04 -43.55
N LEU A 11 -11.01 -7.92 -42.23
CA LEU A 11 -11.48 -6.68 -41.59
C LEU A 11 -10.52 -5.50 -41.81
N ILE A 12 -9.24 -5.82 -41.94
CA ILE A 12 -8.16 -4.85 -42.16
C ILE A 12 -7.52 -5.18 -43.51
N LEU A 13 -7.65 -4.28 -44.49
CA LEU A 13 -7.10 -4.43 -45.80
C LEU A 13 -5.62 -4.03 -45.90
N HIS A 14 -5.22 -3.05 -45.08
CA HIS A 14 -3.85 -2.59 -44.97
C HIS A 14 -3.54 -2.20 -43.51
N GLU A 15 -2.50 -2.79 -42.95
CA GLU A 15 -1.92 -2.37 -41.70
C GLU A 15 -0.64 -1.59 -42.01
N LYS A 16 -0.62 -0.31 -41.62
CA LYS A 16 0.57 0.54 -41.74
C LYS A 16 1.04 0.86 -40.31
N LYS A 17 2.21 0.38 -39.96
CA LYS A 17 2.89 0.77 -38.73
C LYS A 17 3.31 2.24 -38.85
N VAL A 18 2.59 3.14 -38.19
CA VAL A 18 2.79 4.60 -38.28
C VAL A 18 3.92 5.07 -37.37
N VAL A 19 4.16 4.36 -36.30
CA VAL A 19 5.22 4.66 -35.33
C VAL A 19 5.96 3.37 -34.99
N ASP A 20 7.24 3.36 -35.26
CA ASP A 20 8.18 2.34 -34.79
C ASP A 20 8.83 2.92 -33.53
N ALA A 21 8.11 2.88 -32.40
CA ALA A 21 8.70 3.23 -31.12
C ALA A 21 9.68 2.11 -30.77
N GLU A 22 10.96 2.36 -30.87
CA GLU A 22 11.94 1.55 -30.20
C GLU A 22 11.61 1.58 -28.71
N PRO A 23 11.62 0.42 -28.02
CA PRO A 23 11.45 0.43 -26.58
C PRO A 23 12.60 1.26 -26.00
N GLU A 24 12.27 2.46 -25.52
CA GLU A 24 13.23 3.26 -24.80
C GLU A 24 13.70 2.41 -23.63
N ASN A 25 14.97 2.01 -23.66
CA ASN A 25 15.64 1.46 -22.51
C ASN A 25 15.68 2.59 -21.47
N VAL A 26 14.58 2.74 -20.72
CA VAL A 26 14.55 3.51 -19.49
C VAL A 26 15.52 2.74 -18.59
N GLY A 27 16.80 3.08 -18.69
CA GLY A 27 17.82 2.53 -17.81
C GLY A 27 17.31 2.68 -16.38
N ASP A 28 17.47 1.63 -15.58
CA ASP A 28 17.07 1.61 -14.18
C ASP A 28 17.68 2.84 -13.48
N GLY A 29 17.00 3.98 -13.60
CA GLY A 29 17.48 5.27 -13.07
C GLY A 29 17.51 5.30 -11.53
N PHE A 30 16.92 4.29 -10.90
CA PHE A 30 16.94 4.12 -9.44
C PHE A 30 17.72 2.83 -9.09
N PRO A 31 18.71 2.91 -8.19
CA PRO A 31 19.61 1.79 -7.90
C PRO A 31 18.92 0.61 -7.20
N LEU A 32 17.68 0.78 -6.72
CA LEU A 32 16.92 -0.25 -6.00
C LEU A 32 15.58 -0.50 -6.66
N SER A 33 15.24 -1.78 -6.84
CA SER A 33 13.89 -2.14 -7.29
C SER A 33 12.84 -1.78 -6.24
N PRO A 34 11.59 -1.47 -6.64
CA PRO A 34 10.51 -1.20 -5.69
C PRO A 34 10.33 -2.30 -4.64
N LEU A 35 10.51 -3.54 -5.04
CA LEU A 35 10.44 -4.70 -4.15
C LEU A 35 11.58 -4.70 -3.10
N ALA A 36 12.80 -4.37 -3.52
CA ALA A 36 13.93 -4.24 -2.59
C ALA A 36 13.69 -3.12 -1.57
N CYS A 37 13.13 -1.98 -2.00
CA CYS A 37 12.77 -0.87 -1.10
C CYS A 37 11.77 -1.32 -0.02
N VAL A 38 10.75 -2.11 -0.40
CA VAL A 38 9.75 -2.58 0.57
C VAL A 38 10.35 -3.59 1.55
N PHE A 39 11.25 -4.49 1.11
CA PHE A 39 11.95 -5.39 2.01
C PHE A 39 12.89 -4.66 2.98
N ILE A 40 13.58 -3.62 2.53
CA ILE A 40 14.36 -2.74 3.41
C ILE A 40 13.44 -2.09 4.44
N LEU A 41 12.27 -1.58 4.02
CA LEU A 41 11.28 -0.97 4.90
C LEU A 41 10.79 -1.97 5.98
N ILE A 42 10.52 -3.23 5.60
CA ILE A 42 10.17 -4.31 6.54
C ILE A 42 11.32 -4.53 7.53
N GLY A 43 12.55 -4.62 7.05
CA GLY A 43 13.73 -4.79 7.90
C GLY A 43 13.87 -3.68 8.94
N ILE A 44 13.71 -2.42 8.52
CA ILE A 44 13.72 -1.27 9.42
C ILE A 44 12.57 -1.35 10.41
N THR A 45 11.35 -1.69 9.96
CA THR A 45 10.17 -1.82 10.83
C THR A 45 10.37 -2.91 11.88
N CYS A 46 10.91 -4.05 11.50
CA CYS A 46 11.24 -5.13 12.43
C CYS A 46 12.32 -4.70 13.44
N PHE A 47 13.35 -4.00 12.99
CA PHE A 47 14.41 -3.46 13.86
C PHE A 47 13.87 -2.43 14.86
N VAL A 48 13.05 -1.50 14.39
CA VAL A 48 12.38 -0.51 15.25
C VAL A 48 11.47 -1.22 16.26
N GLY A 49 10.70 -2.21 15.82
CA GLY A 49 9.87 -3.04 16.70
C GLY A 49 10.70 -3.73 17.79
N TRP A 50 11.81 -4.33 17.40
CA TRP A 50 12.74 -4.94 18.39
C TRP A 50 13.28 -3.93 19.40
N LEU A 51 13.68 -2.72 18.96
CA LEU A 51 14.10 -1.64 19.85
C LEU A 51 12.98 -1.21 20.81
N GLN A 52 11.75 -1.06 20.31
CA GLN A 52 10.56 -0.74 21.12
C GLN A 52 10.31 -1.80 22.19
N PHE A 53 10.42 -3.09 21.83
CA PHE A 53 10.29 -4.19 22.78
C PHE A 53 11.41 -4.20 23.84
N LYS A 54 12.65 -3.89 23.46
CA LYS A 54 13.80 -3.82 24.36
C LYS A 54 13.70 -2.63 25.31
N THR A 55 13.37 -1.44 24.77
CA THR A 55 13.29 -0.19 25.55
C THR A 55 11.96 0.02 26.25
N ARG A 56 10.93 -0.76 25.91
CA ARG A 56 9.54 -0.60 26.35
C ARG A 56 8.96 0.78 26.07
N LYS A 57 9.45 1.45 25.02
CA LYS A 57 8.99 2.78 24.61
C LYS A 57 8.57 2.73 23.14
N ILE A 58 7.47 3.40 22.82
CA ILE A 58 7.02 3.56 21.44
C ILE A 58 7.89 4.62 20.77
N ILE A 59 8.42 4.31 19.60
CA ILE A 59 9.20 5.23 18.75
C ILE A 59 8.22 5.90 17.79
N TRP A 60 7.47 6.89 18.27
CA TRP A 60 6.41 7.58 17.55
C TRP A 60 6.85 8.25 16.25
N ILE A 61 8.14 8.59 16.12
CA ILE A 61 8.70 9.17 14.89
C ILE A 61 8.58 8.18 13.73
N TRP A 62 8.79 6.87 14.00
CA TRP A 62 8.64 5.83 12.99
C TRP A 62 7.19 5.73 12.52
N ASP A 63 6.24 5.79 13.44
CA ASP A 63 4.82 5.76 13.13
C ASP A 63 4.40 6.99 12.34
N LEU A 64 4.90 8.17 12.72
CA LEU A 64 4.66 9.41 11.99
C LEU A 64 5.11 9.31 10.54
N LEU A 65 6.29 8.77 10.28
CA LEU A 65 6.82 8.58 8.94
C LEU A 65 6.01 7.54 8.16
N LEU A 66 5.83 6.36 8.73
CA LEU A 66 5.20 5.23 8.03
C LEU A 66 3.72 5.51 7.72
N PHE A 67 2.94 5.90 8.72
CA PHE A 67 1.50 6.18 8.55
C PHE A 67 1.24 7.54 7.89
N GLY A 68 2.15 8.50 8.04
CA GLY A 68 2.10 9.77 7.32
C GLY A 68 2.25 9.57 5.82
N VAL A 69 3.26 8.83 5.39
CA VAL A 69 3.46 8.50 3.97
C VAL A 69 2.32 7.64 3.43
N GLN A 70 1.84 6.64 4.21
CA GLN A 70 0.66 5.86 3.84
C GLN A 70 -0.56 6.75 3.59
N GLY A 71 -0.85 7.67 4.51
CA GLY A 71 -2.00 8.56 4.41
C GLY A 71 -1.87 9.57 3.26
N LEU A 72 -0.66 10.09 2.99
CA LEU A 72 -0.41 10.94 1.82
C LEU A 72 -0.64 10.19 0.51
N ALA A 73 -0.10 8.98 0.39
CA ALA A 73 -0.38 8.11 -0.75
C ALA A 73 -1.88 7.79 -0.86
N GLY A 74 -2.54 7.61 0.28
CA GLY A 74 -3.98 7.42 0.38
C GLY A 74 -4.79 8.61 -0.14
N CYS A 75 -4.35 9.84 0.12
CA CYS A 75 -4.98 11.04 -0.46
C CYS A 75 -4.92 11.02 -1.99
N VAL A 76 -3.76 10.67 -2.55
CA VAL A 76 -3.59 10.58 -4.01
C VAL A 76 -4.51 9.49 -4.60
N ILE A 77 -4.53 8.30 -4.01
CA ILE A 77 -5.39 7.20 -4.47
C ILE A 77 -6.87 7.59 -4.36
N THR A 78 -7.27 8.19 -3.24
CA THR A 78 -8.66 8.65 -3.03
C THR A 78 -9.05 9.70 -4.06
N PHE A 79 -8.18 10.67 -4.32
CA PHE A 79 -8.41 11.67 -5.35
C PHE A 79 -8.60 11.01 -6.72
N LEU A 80 -7.72 10.09 -7.09
CA LEU A 80 -7.81 9.38 -8.37
C LEU A 80 -9.09 8.55 -8.50
N VAL A 81 -9.51 7.86 -7.44
CA VAL A 81 -10.74 7.03 -7.44
C VAL A 81 -12.00 7.86 -7.62
N PHE A 82 -12.09 9.02 -6.95
CA PHE A 82 -13.33 9.82 -6.93
C PHE A 82 -13.39 10.93 -7.97
N PHE A 83 -12.25 11.45 -8.42
CA PHE A 83 -12.20 12.61 -9.31
C PHE A 83 -11.62 12.30 -10.70
N SER A 84 -11.02 11.13 -10.92
CA SER A 84 -10.55 10.76 -12.25
C SER A 84 -11.68 10.19 -13.11
N THR A 85 -11.78 10.66 -14.33
CA THR A 85 -12.71 10.12 -15.35
C THR A 85 -12.17 8.88 -16.05
N HIS A 86 -10.95 8.44 -15.69
CA HIS A 86 -10.31 7.31 -16.36
C HIS A 86 -10.93 5.99 -15.88
N PRO A 87 -11.47 5.14 -16.78
CA PRO A 87 -12.29 3.98 -16.41
C PRO A 87 -11.52 2.91 -15.60
N THR A 88 -10.19 2.85 -15.70
CA THR A 88 -9.38 1.86 -14.96
C THR A 88 -9.06 2.27 -13.52
N VAL A 89 -9.35 3.51 -13.13
CA VAL A 89 -8.97 4.05 -11.82
C VAL A 89 -10.12 4.02 -10.82
N GLY A 90 -11.38 4.08 -11.29
CA GLY A 90 -12.57 4.17 -10.44
C GLY A 90 -12.84 2.94 -9.57
N SER A 91 -12.26 1.79 -9.87
CA SER A 91 -12.38 0.55 -9.09
C SER A 91 -11.05 0.10 -8.45
N ASN A 92 -10.22 1.04 -8.01
CA ASN A 92 -8.92 0.73 -7.45
C ASN A 92 -9.00 0.28 -5.97
N TRP A 93 -8.96 -1.02 -5.74
CA TRP A 93 -9.00 -1.63 -4.40
C TRP A 93 -7.78 -1.31 -3.52
N LEU A 94 -6.73 -0.67 -4.08
CA LEU A 94 -5.60 -0.17 -3.29
C LEU A 94 -6.02 0.86 -2.23
N ILE A 95 -7.19 1.48 -2.38
CA ILE A 95 -7.78 2.39 -1.40
C ILE A 95 -8.01 1.73 -0.02
N LEU A 96 -8.18 0.40 0.02
CA LEU A 96 -8.28 -0.32 1.30
C LEU A 96 -6.96 -0.35 2.07
N LEU A 97 -5.84 -0.38 1.36
CA LEU A 97 -4.50 -0.34 1.95
C LEU A 97 -4.00 1.09 2.13
N LEU A 98 -4.15 1.91 1.07
CA LEU A 98 -3.69 3.28 1.01
C LEU A 98 -4.91 4.21 1.05
N ASN A 99 -5.30 4.64 2.24
CA ASN A 99 -6.41 5.56 2.48
C ASN A 99 -5.95 6.75 3.33
N PRO A 100 -6.66 7.90 3.32
CA PRO A 100 -6.25 9.10 4.04
C PRO A 100 -6.49 9.06 5.56
N ILE A 101 -7.18 8.04 6.07
CA ILE A 101 -7.55 7.94 7.50
C ILE A 101 -6.34 8.03 8.43
N PRO A 102 -5.19 7.34 8.17
CA PRO A 102 -4.01 7.47 9.01
C PRO A 102 -3.53 8.91 9.13
N LEU A 103 -3.54 9.67 8.04
CA LEU A 103 -3.06 11.06 8.03
C LEU A 103 -3.94 11.96 8.92
N ILE A 104 -5.25 11.79 8.87
CA ILE A 104 -6.21 12.54 9.69
C ILE A 104 -6.03 12.18 11.17
N TYR A 105 -5.81 10.90 11.46
CA TYR A 105 -5.67 10.40 12.82
C TYR A 105 -4.28 10.59 13.42
N LEU A 106 -3.29 10.91 12.62
CA LEU A 106 -1.88 10.98 12.98
C LEU A 106 -1.57 11.82 14.24
N PRO A 107 -2.15 13.02 14.43
CA PRO A 107 -1.92 13.80 15.65
C PRO A 107 -2.36 13.06 16.92
N VAL A 108 -3.49 12.34 16.86
CA VAL A 108 -4.02 11.55 17.98
C VAL A 108 -3.11 10.36 18.26
N MET A 109 -2.65 9.68 17.21
CA MET A 109 -1.72 8.54 17.28
C MET A 109 -0.42 8.95 17.98
N VAL A 110 0.20 10.04 17.55
CA VAL A 110 1.44 10.57 18.15
C VAL A 110 1.22 10.97 19.60
N TYR A 111 0.13 11.70 19.90
CA TYR A 111 -0.20 12.07 21.27
C TYR A 111 -0.35 10.85 22.18
N ARG A 112 -1.06 9.81 21.73
CA ARG A 112 -1.27 8.57 22.50
C ARG A 112 0.03 7.80 22.69
N ALA A 113 0.87 7.73 21.67
CA ALA A 113 2.19 7.10 21.71
C ALA A 113 3.10 7.78 22.76
N ILE A 114 3.16 9.11 22.76
CA ILE A 114 3.95 9.90 23.74
C ILE A 114 3.43 9.69 25.17
N LYS A 115 2.10 9.60 25.34
CA LYS A 115 1.46 9.44 26.67
C LYS A 115 1.34 7.98 27.14
N GLY A 116 1.80 7.01 26.34
CA GLY A 116 1.68 5.58 26.66
C GLY A 116 0.22 5.09 26.76
N LYS A 117 -0.71 5.77 26.08
CA LYS A 117 -2.14 5.42 26.11
C LYS A 117 -2.46 4.37 25.05
N LYS A 118 -3.48 3.52 25.35
CA LYS A 118 -3.98 2.55 24.37
C LYS A 118 -4.47 3.25 23.12
N ASP A 119 -4.00 2.79 21.96
CA ASP A 119 -4.45 3.27 20.68
C ASP A 119 -5.28 2.20 19.96
N TYR A 120 -6.57 2.49 19.82
CA TYR A 120 -7.51 1.58 19.15
C TYR A 120 -7.31 1.56 17.63
N TYR A 121 -6.70 2.60 17.04
CA TYR A 121 -6.41 2.64 15.62
C TYR A 121 -5.60 1.42 15.18
N HIS A 122 -4.51 1.10 15.90
CA HIS A 122 -3.67 -0.04 15.55
C HIS A 122 -4.43 -1.38 15.63
N THR A 123 -5.37 -1.53 16.57
CA THR A 123 -6.21 -2.74 16.66
C THR A 123 -7.13 -2.85 15.45
N ILE A 124 -7.80 -1.75 15.08
CA ILE A 124 -8.67 -1.71 13.90
C ILE A 124 -7.84 -1.94 12.63
N ASN A 125 -6.67 -1.31 12.53
CA ASN A 125 -5.80 -1.43 11.38
C ASN A 125 -5.29 -2.87 11.17
N ILE A 126 -4.99 -3.62 12.25
CA ILE A 126 -4.66 -5.05 12.17
C ILE A 126 -5.81 -5.83 11.52
N VAL A 127 -7.06 -5.61 11.97
CA VAL A 127 -8.22 -6.29 11.40
C VAL A 127 -8.40 -5.92 9.93
N CYS A 128 -8.33 -4.64 9.58
CA CYS A 128 -8.48 -4.17 8.21
C CYS A 128 -7.40 -4.73 7.27
N LEU A 129 -6.12 -4.67 7.70
CA LEU A 129 -5.00 -5.16 6.90
C LEU A 129 -5.07 -6.69 6.73
N THR A 130 -5.37 -7.42 7.79
CA THR A 130 -5.53 -8.89 7.71
C THR A 130 -6.68 -9.25 6.78
N SER A 131 -7.82 -8.58 6.90
CA SER A 131 -8.96 -8.79 6.00
C SER A 131 -8.61 -8.46 4.54
N PHE A 132 -7.91 -7.37 4.30
CA PHE A 132 -7.43 -7.01 2.96
C PHE A 132 -6.53 -8.09 2.38
N MET A 133 -5.55 -8.58 3.14
CA MET A 133 -4.63 -9.63 2.69
C MET A 133 -5.36 -10.95 2.39
N MET A 134 -6.40 -11.29 3.16
CA MET A 134 -7.22 -12.48 2.94
C MET A 134 -8.12 -12.36 1.70
N ILE A 135 -8.65 -11.18 1.43
CA ILE A 135 -9.56 -10.93 0.30
C ILE A 135 -8.79 -10.68 -1.00
N MET A 136 -7.57 -10.15 -0.92
CA MET A 136 -6.74 -9.77 -2.07
C MET A 136 -6.65 -10.84 -3.18
N PRO A 137 -6.48 -12.15 -2.89
CA PRO A 137 -6.42 -13.18 -3.93
C PRO A 137 -7.73 -13.36 -4.72
N PHE A 138 -8.86 -12.94 -4.16
CA PHE A 138 -10.18 -13.07 -4.78
C PHE A 138 -10.59 -11.84 -5.59
N ILE A 139 -9.83 -10.73 -5.44
CA ILE A 139 -10.07 -9.49 -6.19
C ILE A 139 -9.53 -9.67 -7.61
N GLN A 140 -10.34 -9.34 -8.62
CA GLN A 140 -9.94 -9.44 -10.04
C GLN A 140 -8.85 -8.43 -10.45
N GLN A 141 -8.50 -7.46 -9.59
CA GLN A 141 -7.45 -6.49 -9.85
C GLN A 141 -6.07 -7.13 -9.73
N LYS A 142 -5.20 -6.92 -10.74
CA LYS A 142 -3.79 -7.30 -10.65
C LYS A 142 -3.03 -6.29 -9.79
N PHE A 143 -2.66 -6.71 -8.59
CA PHE A 143 -1.82 -5.93 -7.70
C PHE A 143 -0.34 -6.08 -8.06
N ASN A 144 0.43 -5.01 -7.86
CA ASN A 144 1.88 -5.10 -7.92
C ASN A 144 2.40 -6.02 -6.81
N VAL A 145 3.48 -6.74 -7.07
CA VAL A 145 4.11 -7.67 -6.12
C VAL A 145 4.54 -7.00 -4.80
N THR A 146 4.70 -5.68 -4.78
CA THR A 146 5.08 -4.89 -3.59
C THR A 146 3.93 -4.64 -2.63
N VAL A 147 2.68 -4.82 -3.06
CA VAL A 147 1.48 -4.48 -2.26
C VAL A 147 1.38 -5.37 -1.02
N LEU A 148 1.56 -6.68 -1.18
CA LEU A 148 1.49 -7.62 -0.06
C LEU A 148 2.60 -7.40 0.98
N PRO A 149 3.88 -7.25 0.61
CA PRO A 149 4.94 -6.89 1.55
C PRO A 149 4.71 -5.54 2.24
N LEU A 150 4.15 -4.55 1.54
CA LEU A 150 3.82 -3.25 2.14
C LEU A 150 2.71 -3.38 3.19
N ALA A 151 1.64 -4.14 2.89
CA ALA A 151 0.59 -4.45 3.87
C ALA A 151 1.15 -5.16 5.10
N LEU A 152 2.07 -6.11 4.90
CA LEU A 152 2.75 -6.81 5.99
C LEU A 152 3.59 -5.85 6.85
N CYS A 153 4.29 -4.90 6.25
CA CYS A 153 5.07 -3.88 6.98
C CYS A 153 4.17 -3.06 7.92
N LEU A 154 3.03 -2.58 7.42
CA LEU A 154 2.04 -1.83 8.22
C LEU A 154 1.42 -2.70 9.32
N LEU A 155 1.17 -3.97 9.02
CA LEU A 155 0.64 -4.94 9.97
C LEU A 155 1.63 -5.18 11.12
N ILE A 156 2.92 -5.39 10.83
CA ILE A 156 3.98 -5.56 11.83
C ILE A 156 4.05 -4.33 12.75
N CYS A 157 4.03 -3.13 12.19
CA CYS A 157 4.05 -1.90 12.95
C CYS A 157 2.85 -1.81 13.91
N SER A 158 1.64 -2.05 13.40
CA SER A 158 0.42 -2.02 14.22
C SER A 158 0.41 -3.11 15.29
N ALA A 159 0.87 -4.33 14.97
CA ALA A 159 0.97 -5.44 15.91
C ALA A 159 1.96 -5.11 17.04
N ASN A 160 3.10 -4.52 16.72
CA ASN A 160 4.09 -4.10 17.72
C ASN A 160 3.48 -3.12 18.75
N HIS A 161 2.69 -2.14 18.29
CA HIS A 161 2.00 -1.20 19.18
C HIS A 161 1.06 -1.92 20.15
N VAL A 162 0.21 -2.79 19.63
CA VAL A 162 -0.77 -3.52 20.46
C VAL A 162 -0.07 -4.43 21.47
N LEU A 163 0.92 -5.22 21.01
CA LEU A 163 1.68 -6.12 21.88
C LEU A 163 2.45 -5.37 22.97
N LEU A 164 3.08 -4.25 22.61
CA LEU A 164 3.84 -3.45 23.57
C LEU A 164 2.94 -2.85 24.64
N TYR A 165 1.75 -2.35 24.27
CA TYR A 165 0.77 -1.84 25.21
C TYR A 165 0.36 -2.91 26.23
N TYR A 166 0.00 -4.12 25.77
CA TYR A 166 -0.37 -5.21 26.67
C TYR A 166 0.79 -5.64 27.57
N ARG A 167 2.02 -5.68 27.05
CA ARG A 167 3.21 -6.02 27.85
C ARG A 167 3.52 -4.98 28.93
N GLN A 168 3.15 -3.71 28.73
CA GLN A 168 3.34 -2.65 29.74
C GLN A 168 2.29 -2.70 30.85
N ASN A 169 1.06 -3.14 30.55
CA ASN A 169 -0.06 -3.10 31.49
C ASN A 169 -0.30 -4.42 32.23
N ASN A 170 0.32 -5.54 31.80
CA ASN A 170 0.20 -6.85 32.46
C ASN A 170 1.33 -7.09 33.50
N LYS A 171 1.86 -6.03 34.08
CA LYS A 171 2.74 -6.04 35.26
C LYS A 171 2.06 -5.36 36.42
#